data_5e4dc447ced442112eea9ccee7a3389c
#
_entry.id   5e4dc447ced442112eea9ccee7a3389c
#
_cell.length_a   1.000
_cell.length_b   1.000
_cell.length_c   1.000
_cell.angle_alpha   90.00
_cell.angle_beta   90.00
_cell.angle_gamma   90.00
#
_symmetry.space_group_name_H-M   'P 1'
#
loop_
_entity.id
_entity.type
_entity.pdbx_description
1 polymer ?
#
loop_
_entity_poly.entity_id
_entity_poly.type
_entity_poly.pdbx_seq_one_letter_code
_entity_poly.pdbx_strand_id
1 'polypeptide(L)'
;MNLPIDMYKECRKLIIEVVLNTDMSKHFSLMTTLKTKLGNSFPTESMEDRVLILSVALRTSDLFKVVRGGNTFTKWMDNMFAEYEKQGDMEKVLDLPISKFMDKDNTNTMKAYLNYI
;
A
#
# COMPACT_ATOMS: atom_id res chain seq x y z
N MET A 1 -18.36 18.43 -8.51
CA MET A 1 -17.91 19.07 -7.24
C MET A 1 -17.37 20.44 -7.61
N ASN A 2 -18.06 21.51 -7.20
CA ASN A 2 -17.65 22.90 -7.55
C ASN A 2 -16.78 23.46 -6.43
N LEU A 3 -15.52 23.03 -6.39
CA LEU A 3 -14.53 23.64 -5.51
C LEU A 3 -13.91 24.87 -6.18
N PRO A 4 -13.63 25.95 -5.42
CA PRO A 4 -12.78 27.04 -5.89
C PRO A 4 -11.45 26.47 -6.42
N ILE A 5 -10.88 27.10 -7.45
CA ILE A 5 -9.72 26.56 -8.18
C ILE A 5 -8.52 26.31 -7.27
N ASP A 6 -8.30 27.15 -6.28
CA ASP A 6 -7.17 27.00 -5.35
C ASP A 6 -7.37 25.81 -4.40
N MET A 7 -8.59 25.67 -3.86
CA MET A 7 -8.95 24.50 -3.05
C MET A 7 -8.87 23.20 -3.86
N TYR A 8 -9.24 23.22 -5.13
CA TYR A 8 -9.09 22.05 -6.01
C TYR A 8 -7.62 21.66 -6.18
N LYS A 9 -6.73 22.64 -6.40
CA LYS A 9 -5.29 22.39 -6.55
C LYS A 9 -4.68 21.79 -5.27
N GLU A 10 -5.03 22.34 -4.12
CA GLU A 10 -4.56 21.82 -2.82
C GLU A 10 -5.07 20.40 -2.56
N CYS A 11 -6.35 20.17 -2.78
CA CYS A 11 -6.96 18.86 -2.62
C CYS A 11 -6.32 17.82 -3.55
N ARG A 12 -6.09 18.19 -4.82
CA ARG A 12 -5.42 17.34 -5.80
C ARG A 12 -3.98 17.00 -5.37
N LYS A 13 -3.22 17.99 -4.89
CA LYS A 13 -1.86 17.79 -4.39
C LYS A 13 -1.87 16.80 -3.21
N LEU A 14 -2.75 17.02 -2.24
CA LEU A 14 -2.91 16.17 -1.08
C LEU A 14 -3.23 14.71 -1.46
N ILE A 15 -4.20 14.52 -2.36
CA ILE A 15 -4.59 13.17 -2.82
C ILE A 15 -3.40 12.47 -3.49
N ILE A 16 -2.68 13.15 -4.38
CA ILE A 16 -1.51 12.56 -5.06
C ILE A 16 -0.46 12.15 -4.03
N GLU A 17 -0.14 13.00 -3.07
CA GLU A 17 0.87 12.74 -2.06
C GLU A 17 0.50 11.55 -1.16
N VAL A 18 -0.74 11.51 -0.70
CA VAL A 18 -1.26 10.41 0.13
C VAL A 18 -1.26 9.08 -0.63
N VAL A 19 -1.66 9.10 -1.91
CA VAL A 19 -1.64 7.89 -2.77
C VAL A 19 -0.19 7.43 -3.02
N LEU A 20 0.73 8.33 -3.34
CA LEU A 20 2.15 7.99 -3.52
C LEU A 20 2.80 7.43 -2.24
N ASN A 21 2.25 7.73 -1.08
CA ASN A 21 2.71 7.17 0.19
C ASN A 21 2.18 5.75 0.46
N THR A 22 1.32 5.18 -0.38
CA THR A 22 0.94 3.76 -0.30
C THR A 22 2.03 2.82 -0.83
N ASP A 23 3.05 3.34 -1.51
CA ASP A 23 4.19 2.55 -1.97
C ASP A 23 4.90 1.85 -0.80
N MET A 24 5.07 0.51 -0.91
CA MET A 24 5.69 -0.31 0.13
C MET A 24 7.15 0.06 0.40
N SER A 25 7.86 0.62 -0.57
CA SER A 25 9.23 1.12 -0.38
C SER A 25 9.31 2.20 0.70
N LYS A 26 8.25 2.97 0.89
CA LYS A 26 8.13 4.04 1.90
C LYS A 26 7.62 3.56 3.27
N HIS A 27 7.29 2.27 3.40
CA HIS A 27 6.65 1.75 4.62
C HIS A 27 7.46 2.05 5.89
N PHE A 28 8.73 1.66 5.89
CA PHE A 28 9.57 1.81 7.10
C PHE A 28 9.82 3.27 7.46
N SER A 29 10.04 4.15 6.50
CA SER A 29 10.23 5.58 6.76
C SER A 29 8.95 6.22 7.33
N LEU A 30 7.79 5.89 6.76
CA LEU A 30 6.49 6.38 7.23
C LEU A 30 6.23 5.94 8.68
N MET A 31 6.46 4.67 8.99
CA MET A 31 6.24 4.12 10.34
C MET A 31 7.24 4.69 11.36
N THR A 32 8.49 4.92 10.96
CA THR A 32 9.49 5.56 11.83
C THR A 32 9.10 6.99 12.15
N THR A 33 8.69 7.77 11.14
CA THR A 33 8.22 9.14 11.33
C THR A 33 6.99 9.19 12.25
N LEU A 34 6.02 8.29 12.03
CA LEU A 34 4.85 8.19 12.89
C LEU A 34 5.23 7.91 14.35
N LYS A 35 6.09 6.91 14.60
CA LYS A 35 6.55 6.55 15.95
C LYS A 35 7.25 7.71 16.64
N THR A 36 8.12 8.42 15.93
CA THR A 36 8.84 9.57 16.46
C THR A 36 7.88 10.70 16.87
N LYS A 37 6.89 10.99 16.02
CA LYS A 37 5.90 12.04 16.30
C LYS A 37 4.95 11.65 17.42
N LEU A 38 4.55 10.41 17.53
CA LEU A 38 3.72 9.91 18.64
C LEU A 38 4.42 10.00 20.00
N GLY A 39 5.75 9.88 20.04
CA GLY A 39 6.54 10.04 21.27
C GLY A 39 6.62 11.47 21.80
N ASN A 40 6.36 12.47 20.95
CA ASN A 40 6.57 13.91 21.27
C ASN A 40 5.27 14.75 21.35
N SER A 41 4.14 14.16 21.66
CA SER A 41 2.80 14.74 21.48
C SER A 41 2.40 14.85 20.00
N PHE A 42 1.17 14.43 19.71
CA PHE A 42 0.69 14.31 18.33
C PHE A 42 0.29 15.68 17.77
N PRO A 43 1.11 16.33 16.94
CA PRO A 43 0.75 17.62 16.37
C PRO A 43 -0.14 17.40 15.15
N THR A 44 -1.31 18.02 15.14
CA THR A 44 -2.24 18.01 14.00
C THR A 44 -2.23 19.34 13.24
N GLU A 45 -1.36 20.25 13.62
CA GLU A 45 -1.41 21.64 13.14
C GLU A 45 -0.73 21.82 11.78
N SER A 46 0.35 21.08 11.52
CA SER A 46 1.08 21.20 10.26
C SER A 46 0.40 20.41 9.12
N MET A 47 0.56 20.89 7.88
CA MET A 47 0.10 20.16 6.70
C MET A 47 0.81 18.81 6.56
N GLU A 48 2.09 18.74 6.91
CA GLU A 48 2.90 17.53 6.89
C GLU A 48 2.35 16.45 7.83
N ASP A 49 1.91 16.84 9.01
CA ASP A 49 1.30 15.93 9.98
C ASP A 49 -0.04 15.39 9.49
N ARG A 50 -0.84 16.26 8.86
CA ARG A 50 -2.11 15.84 8.23
C ARG A 50 -1.88 14.84 7.10
N VAL A 51 -0.89 15.10 6.25
CA VAL A 51 -0.48 14.17 5.18
C VAL A 51 -0.03 12.84 5.78
N LEU A 52 0.77 12.85 6.84
CA LEU A 52 1.22 11.64 7.53
C LEU A 52 0.03 10.82 8.06
N ILE A 53 -0.89 11.46 8.76
CA ILE A 53 -2.10 10.79 9.30
C ILE A 53 -2.94 10.18 8.18
N LEU A 54 -3.22 10.95 7.13
CA LEU A 54 -4.01 10.49 6.00
C LEU A 54 -3.32 9.35 5.26
N SER A 55 -1.99 9.41 5.11
CA SER A 55 -1.21 8.35 4.49
C SER A 55 -1.25 7.06 5.30
N VAL A 56 -1.15 7.14 6.63
CA VAL A 56 -1.27 5.99 7.52
C VAL A 56 -2.69 5.42 7.48
N ALA A 57 -3.71 6.28 7.52
CA ALA A 57 -5.11 5.85 7.46
C ALA A 57 -5.43 5.14 6.13
N LEU A 58 -5.01 5.71 4.99
CA LEU A 58 -5.20 5.10 3.69
C LEU A 58 -4.47 3.75 3.59
N ARG A 59 -3.22 3.70 4.04
CA ARG A 59 -2.42 2.46 4.05
C ARG A 59 -3.05 1.39 4.94
N THR A 60 -3.52 1.75 6.13
CA THR A 60 -4.20 0.81 7.03
C THR A 60 -5.46 0.26 6.37
N SER A 61 -6.23 1.11 5.69
CA SER A 61 -7.42 0.70 4.96
C SER A 61 -7.10 -0.25 3.80
N ASP A 62 -6.01 0.01 3.10
CA ASP A 62 -5.52 -0.81 1.98
C ASP A 62 -5.08 -2.20 2.44
N LEU A 63 -4.41 -2.27 3.60
CA LEU A 63 -3.96 -3.52 4.21
C LEU A 63 -5.04 -4.20 5.09
N PHE A 64 -6.20 -3.58 5.26
CA PHE A 64 -7.26 -4.08 6.16
C PHE A 64 -7.78 -5.47 5.77
N LYS A 65 -7.65 -5.87 4.51
CA LYS A 65 -7.94 -7.22 4.03
C LYS A 65 -7.19 -8.32 4.80
N VAL A 66 -5.97 -8.01 5.28
CA VAL A 66 -5.13 -8.95 6.06
C VAL A 66 -5.67 -9.16 7.47
N VAL A 67 -6.36 -8.15 8.02
CA VAL A 67 -6.91 -8.19 9.39
C VAL A 67 -8.30 -8.85 9.43
N ARG A 68 -8.96 -8.99 8.29
CA ARG A 68 -10.24 -9.71 8.20
C ARG A 68 -9.98 -11.21 8.28
N GLY A 69 -10.41 -11.81 9.38
CA GLY A 69 -10.25 -13.24 9.62
C GLY A 69 -11.02 -14.14 8.64
N GLY A 70 -10.59 -15.41 8.57
CA GLY A 70 -11.32 -16.52 7.95
C GLY A 70 -11.44 -16.44 6.43
N ASN A 71 -12.59 -16.85 5.90
CA ASN A 71 -12.84 -17.03 4.47
C ASN A 71 -12.61 -15.78 3.61
N THR A 72 -12.79 -14.57 4.18
CA THR A 72 -12.59 -13.33 3.42
C THR A 72 -11.11 -13.09 3.14
N PHE A 73 -10.26 -13.30 4.13
CA PHE A 73 -8.80 -13.20 3.95
C PHE A 73 -8.32 -14.18 2.88
N THR A 74 -8.70 -15.45 3.00
CA THR A 74 -8.28 -16.50 2.04
C THR A 74 -8.68 -16.14 0.61
N LYS A 75 -9.94 -15.77 0.38
CA LYS A 75 -10.42 -15.36 -0.96
C LYS A 75 -9.64 -14.16 -1.53
N TRP A 76 -9.31 -13.18 -0.70
CA TRP A 76 -8.51 -12.04 -1.14
C TRP A 76 -7.09 -12.44 -1.52
N MET A 77 -6.48 -13.31 -0.72
CA MET A 77 -5.14 -13.81 -1.00
C MET A 77 -5.10 -14.66 -2.26
N ASP A 78 -6.08 -15.55 -2.44
CA ASP A 78 -6.19 -16.38 -3.65
C ASP A 78 -6.31 -15.50 -4.91
N ASN A 79 -7.16 -14.47 -4.87
CA ASN A 79 -7.30 -13.53 -5.98
C ASN A 79 -6.00 -12.75 -6.26
N MET A 80 -5.31 -12.31 -5.20
CA MET A 80 -4.05 -11.58 -5.33
C MET A 80 -2.96 -12.46 -5.95
N PHE A 81 -2.83 -13.71 -5.51
CA PHE A 81 -1.88 -14.64 -6.10
C PHE A 81 -2.23 -14.99 -7.54
N ALA A 82 -3.50 -15.14 -7.87
CA ALA A 82 -3.93 -15.34 -9.25
C ALA A 82 -3.58 -14.14 -10.16
N GLU A 83 -3.62 -12.91 -9.63
CA GLU A 83 -3.11 -11.72 -10.34
C GLU A 83 -1.59 -11.77 -10.53
N TYR A 84 -0.85 -12.12 -9.48
CA TYR A 84 0.61 -12.22 -9.53
C TYR A 84 1.08 -13.27 -10.56
N GLU A 85 0.45 -14.43 -10.58
CA GLU A 85 0.74 -15.48 -11.57
C GLU A 85 0.49 -15.01 -13.01
N LYS A 86 -0.64 -14.33 -13.24
CA LYS A 86 -0.93 -13.76 -14.56
C LYS A 86 0.10 -12.71 -14.97
N GLN A 87 0.54 -11.87 -14.04
CA GLN A 87 1.58 -10.89 -14.33
C GLN A 87 2.90 -11.60 -14.68
N GLY A 88 3.32 -12.59 -13.88
CA GLY A 88 4.52 -13.36 -14.15
C GLY A 88 4.48 -14.08 -15.53
N ASP A 89 3.34 -14.65 -15.88
CA ASP A 89 3.15 -15.26 -17.19
C ASP A 89 3.26 -14.22 -18.33
N MET A 90 2.74 -13.00 -18.14
CA MET A 90 2.89 -11.92 -19.12
C MET A 90 4.33 -11.41 -19.20
N GLU A 91 5.04 -11.29 -18.08
CA GLU A 91 6.46 -10.92 -18.06
C GLU A 91 7.30 -11.96 -18.81
N LYS A 92 7.02 -13.27 -18.67
CA LYS A 92 7.66 -14.33 -19.46
C LYS A 92 7.40 -14.18 -20.96
N VAL A 93 6.16 -13.91 -21.36
CA VAL A 93 5.79 -13.73 -22.78
C VAL A 93 6.49 -12.51 -23.39
N LEU A 94 6.71 -11.46 -22.62
CA LEU A 94 7.35 -10.22 -23.04
C LEU A 94 8.89 -10.24 -22.92
N ASP A 95 9.47 -11.37 -22.52
CA ASP A 95 10.91 -11.52 -22.26
C ASP A 95 11.45 -10.50 -21.24
N LEU A 96 10.63 -10.20 -20.24
CA LEU A 96 10.99 -9.31 -19.13
C LEU A 96 11.47 -10.11 -17.91
N PRO A 97 12.31 -9.53 -17.05
CA PRO A 97 12.64 -10.13 -15.76
C PRO A 97 11.37 -10.36 -14.93
N ILE A 98 11.17 -11.59 -14.45
CA ILE A 98 9.97 -11.91 -13.67
C ILE A 98 10.06 -11.23 -12.30
N SER A 99 8.99 -10.51 -11.94
CA SER A 99 8.89 -9.83 -10.66
C SER A 99 8.84 -10.82 -9.49
N LYS A 100 9.39 -10.41 -8.36
CA LYS A 100 9.45 -11.23 -7.16
C LYS A 100 8.03 -11.70 -6.74
N PHE A 101 7.90 -12.99 -6.43
CA PHE A 101 6.66 -13.70 -6.09
C PHE A 101 5.67 -13.93 -7.24
N MET A 102 6.00 -13.54 -8.49
CA MET A 102 5.12 -13.69 -9.64
C MET A 102 5.48 -14.91 -10.52
N ASP A 103 6.57 -15.59 -10.20
CA ASP A 103 6.93 -16.85 -10.85
C ASP A 103 6.27 -18.03 -10.13
N LYS A 104 5.19 -18.57 -10.71
CA LYS A 104 4.46 -19.72 -10.18
C LYS A 104 5.30 -20.99 -10.04
N ASP A 105 6.33 -21.15 -10.90
CA ASP A 105 7.17 -22.34 -10.90
C ASP A 105 8.23 -22.33 -9.80
N ASN A 106 8.62 -21.13 -9.34
CA ASN A 106 9.67 -20.92 -8.35
C ASN A 106 9.17 -20.25 -7.04
N THR A 107 7.89 -19.90 -6.96
CA THR A 107 7.34 -19.24 -5.78
C THR A 107 6.66 -20.23 -4.86
N ASN A 108 7.17 -20.34 -3.62
CA ASN A 108 6.46 -21.05 -2.57
C ASN A 108 5.33 -20.16 -2.04
N THR A 109 4.10 -20.45 -2.43
CA THR A 109 2.90 -19.69 -2.07
C THR A 109 2.78 -19.49 -0.55
N MET A 110 3.10 -20.52 0.25
CA MET A 110 3.05 -20.41 1.71
C MET A 110 4.06 -19.40 2.26
N LYS A 111 5.29 -19.37 1.72
CA LYS A 111 6.29 -18.35 2.07
C LYS A 111 5.87 -16.95 1.61
N ALA A 112 5.22 -16.85 0.46
CA ALA A 112 4.70 -15.57 -0.04
C ALA A 112 3.59 -15.03 0.87
N TYR A 113 2.70 -15.88 1.37
CA TYR A 113 1.70 -15.52 2.39
C TYR A 113 2.36 -14.96 3.66
N LEU A 114 3.36 -15.65 4.21
CA LEU A 114 4.05 -15.23 5.43
C LEU A 114 4.83 -13.92 5.28
N ASN A 115 5.34 -13.63 4.09
CA ASN A 115 6.07 -12.39 3.81
C ASN A 115 5.15 -11.20 3.53
N TYR A 116 3.86 -11.44 3.28
CA TYR A 116 2.89 -10.38 3.04
C TYR A 116 2.29 -9.84 4.36
N ILE A 117 2.24 -10.66 5.39
CA ILE A 117 1.77 -10.30 6.74
C ILE A 117 2.92 -9.69 7.55
#